data_f2aa6af06b67d56bbc891c5967b2804a
#
_entry.id   f2aa6af06b67d56bbc891c5967b2804a
#
_cell.length_a   1.000
_cell.length_b   1.000
_cell.length_c   1.000
_cell.angle_alpha   90.00
_cell.angle_beta   90.00
_cell.angle_gamma   90.00
#
_symmetry.space_group_name_H-M   'P 1'
#
loop_
_entity.id
_entity.type
_entity.pdbx_description
1 polymer ?
#
loop_
_entity_poly.entity_id
_entity_poly.type
_entity_poly.pdbx_seq_one_letter_code
_entity_poly.pdbx_strand_id
1 'polypeptide(L)'
;MLWLVFWYISGSAMGLPRFVVTYYIATQKFMTPVSKATLFDGMLKGLVASLGEPHSVYLDKDDFESMKEHTSGTYAGVGMVLGHGSKGLEAVSVIDDMPAYKAGIKSGDHIVSIDGVDTNSMTIEDAASKIRGEAGNDVTIVVERDNQLLTFNVTREEIVLPTVK
;
A
#
# COMPACT_ATOMS: atom_id res chain seq x y z
N MET A 1 36.68 -25.73 -5.52
CA MET A 1 35.45 -26.44 -5.85
C MET A 1 34.25 -25.49 -5.81
N LEU A 2 33.98 -24.75 -4.76
CA LEU A 2 32.90 -23.73 -4.66
C LEU A 2 32.92 -22.66 -5.77
N TRP A 3 34.10 -22.24 -6.20
CA TRP A 3 34.30 -21.21 -7.23
C TRP A 3 33.86 -21.67 -8.63
N LEU A 4 34.06 -22.93 -8.97
CA LEU A 4 33.61 -23.52 -10.24
C LEU A 4 32.11 -23.70 -10.27
N VAL A 5 31.49 -24.06 -9.16
CA VAL A 5 30.01 -24.15 -9.06
C VAL A 5 29.38 -22.79 -9.22
N PHE A 6 29.92 -21.75 -8.60
CA PHE A 6 29.39 -20.39 -8.73
C PHE A 6 29.63 -19.80 -10.13
N TRP A 7 30.77 -20.13 -10.79
CA TRP A 7 31.01 -19.75 -12.18
C TRP A 7 29.99 -20.40 -13.14
N TYR A 8 29.68 -21.66 -12.90
CA TYR A 8 28.67 -22.38 -13.67
C TYR A 8 27.26 -21.77 -13.48
N ILE A 9 26.91 -21.41 -12.24
CA ILE A 9 25.60 -20.84 -11.90
C ILE A 9 25.47 -19.38 -12.38
N SER A 10 26.53 -18.57 -12.24
CA SER A 10 26.49 -17.13 -12.59
C SER A 10 26.80 -16.84 -14.07
N GLY A 11 27.22 -17.84 -14.85
CA GLY A 11 27.62 -17.66 -16.24
C GLY A 11 28.82 -16.71 -16.44
N SER A 12 29.48 -16.26 -15.35
CA SER A 12 30.59 -15.29 -15.41
C SER A 12 31.61 -15.54 -14.30
N ALA A 13 32.89 -15.60 -14.68
CA ALA A 13 34.03 -15.71 -13.74
C ALA A 13 34.10 -14.53 -12.76
N MET A 14 33.50 -13.39 -13.08
CA MET A 14 33.50 -12.16 -12.29
C MET A 14 32.24 -11.99 -11.44
N GLY A 15 31.25 -12.89 -11.52
CA GLY A 15 29.98 -12.77 -10.82
C GLY A 15 30.13 -12.74 -9.31
N LEU A 16 30.85 -13.71 -8.74
CA LEU A 16 31.08 -13.79 -7.29
C LEU A 16 31.89 -12.62 -6.73
N PRO A 17 33.04 -12.23 -7.30
CA PRO A 17 33.78 -11.07 -6.82
C PRO A 17 32.97 -9.78 -6.84
N ARG A 18 32.21 -9.53 -7.92
CA ARG A 18 31.33 -8.36 -8.03
C ARG A 18 30.25 -8.37 -6.96
N PHE A 19 29.61 -9.50 -6.73
CA PHE A 19 28.60 -9.65 -5.69
C PHE A 19 29.17 -9.32 -4.31
N VAL A 20 30.31 -9.93 -3.94
CA VAL A 20 30.95 -9.72 -2.63
C VAL A 20 31.35 -8.25 -2.44
N VAL A 21 31.95 -7.63 -3.44
CA VAL A 21 32.35 -6.21 -3.37
C VAL A 21 31.13 -5.31 -3.24
N THR A 22 30.10 -5.54 -4.03
CA THR A 22 28.86 -4.75 -3.97
C THR A 22 28.18 -4.90 -2.62
N TYR A 23 28.06 -6.12 -2.11
CA TYR A 23 27.51 -6.41 -0.79
C TYR A 23 28.32 -5.73 0.33
N TYR A 24 29.65 -5.79 0.26
CA TYR A 24 30.52 -5.11 1.23
C TYR A 24 30.33 -3.60 1.21
N ILE A 25 30.28 -2.98 0.02
CA ILE A 25 30.05 -1.54 -0.12
C ILE A 25 28.68 -1.17 0.44
N ALA A 26 27.64 -1.91 0.10
CA ALA A 26 26.27 -1.66 0.57
C ALA A 26 26.13 -1.77 2.09
N THR A 27 26.85 -2.71 2.72
CA THR A 27 26.75 -2.95 4.18
C THR A 27 27.70 -2.11 5.01
N GLN A 28 28.85 -1.67 4.47
CA GLN A 28 29.92 -1.04 5.25
C GLN A 28 30.24 0.40 4.84
N LYS A 29 29.95 0.79 3.61
CA LYS A 29 30.38 2.07 3.04
C LYS A 29 29.22 2.97 2.62
N PHE A 30 28.00 2.46 2.67
CA PHE A 30 26.84 3.27 2.29
C PHE A 30 26.55 4.32 3.38
N MET A 31 26.18 5.55 2.98
CA MET A 31 25.96 6.67 3.90
C MET A 31 24.78 6.43 4.84
N THR A 32 23.76 5.70 4.38
CA THR A 32 22.57 5.36 5.16
C THR A 32 22.63 3.88 5.55
N PRO A 33 22.49 3.51 6.84
CA PRO A 33 22.45 2.11 7.24
C PRO A 33 21.30 1.38 6.58
N VAL A 34 21.60 0.33 5.81
CA VAL A 34 20.58 -0.51 5.18
C VAL A 34 20.58 -1.87 5.89
N SER A 35 19.39 -2.38 6.22
CA SER A 35 19.27 -3.67 6.88
C SER A 35 19.70 -4.81 5.93
N LYS A 36 20.26 -5.88 6.50
CA LYS A 36 20.62 -7.07 5.70
C LYS A 36 19.38 -7.73 5.08
N ALA A 37 18.24 -7.67 5.76
CA ALA A 37 16.98 -8.18 5.26
C ALA A 37 16.55 -7.40 4.00
N THR A 38 16.54 -6.08 4.05
CA THR A 38 16.19 -5.22 2.91
C THR A 38 17.09 -5.47 1.70
N LEU A 39 18.42 -5.68 1.93
CA LEU A 39 19.35 -6.03 0.85
C LEU A 39 19.03 -7.41 0.24
N PHE A 40 18.66 -8.38 1.08
CA PHE A 40 18.31 -9.72 0.62
C PHE A 40 17.01 -9.73 -0.19
N ASP A 41 15.98 -9.05 0.29
CA ASP A 41 14.71 -8.89 -0.43
C ASP A 41 14.91 -8.16 -1.77
N GLY A 42 15.75 -7.11 -1.78
CA GLY A 42 16.14 -6.42 -3.02
C GLY A 42 16.84 -7.32 -4.03
N MET A 43 17.70 -8.24 -3.56
CA MET A 43 18.34 -9.25 -4.44
C MET A 43 17.32 -10.21 -5.02
N LEU A 44 16.37 -10.70 -4.23
CA LEU A 44 15.33 -11.61 -4.68
C LEU A 44 14.37 -10.92 -5.67
N LYS A 45 13.98 -9.67 -5.40
CA LYS A 45 13.20 -8.85 -6.34
C LYS A 45 13.95 -8.69 -7.68
N GLY A 46 15.24 -8.35 -7.64
CA GLY A 46 16.07 -8.23 -8.85
C GLY A 46 16.25 -9.53 -9.61
N LEU A 47 16.39 -10.65 -8.90
CA LEU A 47 16.49 -11.98 -9.51
C LEU A 47 15.22 -12.33 -10.30
N VAL A 48 14.06 -12.17 -9.68
CA VAL A 48 12.78 -12.48 -10.34
C VAL A 48 12.52 -11.50 -11.48
N ALA A 49 12.79 -10.19 -11.30
CA ALA A 49 12.65 -9.20 -12.36
C ALA A 49 13.53 -9.50 -13.59
N SER A 50 14.71 -10.12 -13.40
CA SER A 50 15.61 -10.49 -14.49
C SER A 50 15.10 -11.63 -15.39
N LEU A 51 14.03 -12.34 -14.96
CA LEU A 51 13.40 -13.38 -15.78
C LEU A 51 12.64 -12.78 -17.00
N GLY A 52 12.33 -11.49 -16.97
CA GLY A 52 11.60 -10.80 -18.03
C GLY A 52 10.14 -11.27 -18.17
N GLU A 53 9.62 -11.98 -17.17
CA GLU A 53 8.25 -12.50 -17.17
C GLU A 53 7.33 -11.50 -16.43
N PRO A 54 6.35 -10.89 -17.14
CA PRO A 54 5.50 -9.83 -16.55
C PRO A 54 4.57 -10.32 -15.43
N HIS A 55 4.33 -11.64 -15.36
CA HIS A 55 3.44 -12.25 -14.37
C HIS A 55 4.18 -12.86 -13.17
N SER A 56 5.52 -12.74 -13.16
CA SER A 56 6.34 -13.24 -12.06
C SER A 56 6.87 -12.07 -11.22
N VAL A 57 6.45 -12.02 -9.96
CA VAL A 57 6.89 -10.98 -9.01
C VAL A 57 7.30 -11.64 -7.69
N TYR A 58 8.40 -11.17 -7.11
CA TYR A 58 8.76 -11.51 -5.73
C TYR A 58 8.06 -10.53 -4.80
N LEU A 59 7.26 -11.06 -3.90
CA LEU A 59 6.60 -10.30 -2.84
C LEU A 59 7.39 -10.48 -1.54
N ASP A 60 7.82 -9.40 -0.93
CA ASP A 60 8.27 -9.45 0.46
C ASP A 60 7.06 -9.64 1.39
N LYS A 61 7.32 -9.70 2.69
CA LYS A 61 6.26 -9.97 3.66
C LYS A 61 5.15 -8.92 3.61
N ASP A 62 5.52 -7.64 3.49
CA ASP A 62 4.58 -6.53 3.51
C ASP A 62 3.78 -6.47 2.19
N ASP A 63 4.46 -6.70 1.06
CA ASP A 63 3.82 -6.83 -0.27
C ASP A 63 2.85 -8.03 -0.29
N PHE A 64 3.24 -9.16 0.33
CA PHE A 64 2.40 -10.36 0.39
C PHE A 64 1.15 -10.16 1.25
N GLU A 65 1.28 -9.54 2.43
CA GLU A 65 0.12 -9.24 3.28
C GLU A 65 -0.83 -8.25 2.58
N SER A 66 -0.29 -7.22 1.92
CA SER A 66 -1.07 -6.28 1.12
C SER A 66 -1.79 -6.98 -0.03
N MET A 67 -1.10 -7.86 -0.76
CA MET A 67 -1.72 -8.64 -1.84
C MET A 67 -2.79 -9.59 -1.31
N LYS A 68 -2.56 -10.22 -0.16
CA LYS A 68 -3.53 -11.11 0.47
C LYS A 68 -4.79 -10.34 0.88
N GLU A 69 -4.65 -9.16 1.48
CA GLU A 69 -5.77 -8.27 1.76
C GLU A 69 -6.54 -7.94 0.48
N HIS A 70 -5.85 -7.55 -0.59
CA HIS A 70 -6.48 -7.26 -1.89
C HIS A 70 -7.15 -8.48 -2.54
N THR A 71 -6.64 -9.68 -2.32
CA THR A 71 -7.14 -10.90 -3.00
C THR A 71 -8.22 -11.61 -2.18
N SER A 72 -8.23 -11.45 -0.85
CA SER A 72 -9.26 -12.06 0.01
C SER A 72 -10.65 -11.47 -0.20
N GLY A 73 -10.74 -10.33 -0.91
CA GLY A 73 -12.01 -9.62 -1.13
C GLY A 73 -12.60 -9.02 0.14
N THR A 74 -11.85 -9.08 1.23
CA THR A 74 -12.25 -8.58 2.54
C THR A 74 -11.39 -7.39 2.89
N TYR A 75 -11.96 -6.20 2.86
CA TYR A 75 -11.29 -4.97 3.28
C TYR A 75 -11.93 -4.47 4.56
N ALA A 76 -11.14 -4.15 5.56
CA ALA A 76 -11.63 -3.33 6.64
C ALA A 76 -11.50 -1.86 6.26
N GLY A 77 -12.62 -1.18 6.28
CA GLY A 77 -12.73 0.21 5.87
C GLY A 77 -14.06 0.81 6.31
N VAL A 78 -14.46 1.87 5.63
CA VAL A 78 -15.69 2.61 5.99
C VAL A 78 -16.82 2.50 4.95
N GLY A 79 -16.58 1.83 3.82
CA GLY A 79 -17.60 1.63 2.78
C GLY A 79 -17.86 2.87 1.93
N MET A 80 -16.81 3.56 1.48
CA MET A 80 -16.94 4.66 0.52
C MET A 80 -15.90 4.57 -0.59
N VAL A 81 -16.22 5.14 -1.75
CA VAL A 81 -15.34 5.27 -2.91
C VAL A 81 -14.85 6.72 -2.97
N LEU A 82 -13.54 6.88 -3.02
CA LEU A 82 -12.87 8.17 -3.15
C LEU A 82 -12.63 8.52 -4.62
N GLY A 83 -12.68 9.80 -4.92
CA GLY A 83 -12.31 10.34 -6.22
C GLY A 83 -11.91 11.80 -6.14
N HIS A 84 -11.58 12.39 -7.27
CA HIS A 84 -11.33 13.83 -7.37
C HIS A 84 -12.59 14.57 -7.78
N GLY A 85 -13.06 15.47 -6.90
CA GLY A 85 -14.10 16.43 -7.21
C GLY A 85 -13.54 17.81 -7.60
N SER A 86 -14.44 18.79 -7.71
CA SER A 86 -14.07 20.17 -8.09
C SER A 86 -13.22 20.89 -7.04
N LYS A 87 -13.27 20.47 -5.77
CA LYS A 87 -12.56 21.07 -4.64
C LYS A 87 -11.38 20.23 -4.15
N GLY A 88 -11.16 19.04 -4.69
CA GLY A 88 -10.12 18.10 -4.24
C GLY A 88 -10.67 16.69 -4.03
N LEU A 89 -10.24 16.03 -2.96
CA LEU A 89 -10.68 14.67 -2.63
C LEU A 89 -12.16 14.66 -2.23
N GLU A 90 -12.94 13.77 -2.82
CA GLU A 90 -14.40 13.69 -2.65
C GLU A 90 -14.85 12.25 -2.42
N ALA A 91 -15.88 12.06 -1.60
CA ALA A 91 -16.62 10.81 -1.50
C ALA A 91 -17.55 10.66 -2.71
N VAL A 92 -17.10 10.00 -3.76
CA VAL A 92 -17.88 9.82 -5.02
C VAL A 92 -19.09 8.95 -4.78
N SER A 93 -18.92 7.90 -3.99
CA SER A 93 -20.01 6.98 -3.63
C SER A 93 -19.86 6.49 -2.20
N VAL A 94 -20.95 6.36 -1.50
CA VAL A 94 -21.03 5.76 -0.16
C VAL A 94 -21.95 4.56 -0.26
N ILE A 95 -21.49 3.43 0.23
CA ILE A 95 -22.22 2.16 0.16
C ILE A 95 -23.28 2.14 1.27
N ASP A 96 -24.49 1.82 0.94
CA ASP A 96 -25.61 1.73 1.89
C ASP A 96 -25.29 0.70 3.00
N ASP A 97 -25.77 0.99 4.18
CA ASP A 97 -25.60 0.17 5.39
C ASP A 97 -24.15 -0.02 5.87
N MET A 98 -23.16 0.63 5.24
CA MET A 98 -21.77 0.62 5.66
C MET A 98 -21.45 1.74 6.68
N PRO A 99 -20.32 1.66 7.40
CA PRO A 99 -19.95 2.59 8.47
C PRO A 99 -20.02 4.07 8.08
N ALA A 100 -19.50 4.44 6.91
CA ALA A 100 -19.56 5.83 6.43
C ALA A 100 -20.99 6.31 6.24
N TYR A 101 -21.86 5.46 5.68
CA TYR A 101 -23.29 5.76 5.51
C TYR A 101 -23.98 5.93 6.86
N LYS A 102 -23.76 4.99 7.79
CA LYS A 102 -24.34 5.03 9.16
C LYS A 102 -23.86 6.26 9.94
N ALA A 103 -22.62 6.70 9.73
CA ALA A 103 -22.09 7.93 10.33
C ALA A 103 -22.69 9.21 9.71
N GLY A 104 -23.28 9.14 8.52
CA GLY A 104 -23.91 10.26 7.84
C GLY A 104 -23.06 10.93 6.77
N ILE A 105 -21.96 10.32 6.34
CA ILE A 105 -21.18 10.74 5.16
C ILE A 105 -22.05 10.49 3.92
N LYS A 106 -22.00 11.40 2.96
CA LYS A 106 -22.80 11.34 1.73
C LYS A 106 -21.90 11.44 0.49
N SER A 107 -22.43 10.92 -0.61
CA SER A 107 -21.83 11.18 -1.93
C SER A 107 -21.82 12.70 -2.20
N GLY A 108 -20.70 13.20 -2.72
CA GLY A 108 -20.45 14.62 -2.95
C GLY A 108 -19.79 15.35 -1.78
N ASP A 109 -19.52 14.70 -0.65
CA ASP A 109 -18.80 15.31 0.45
C ASP A 109 -17.33 15.52 0.07
N HIS A 110 -16.85 16.75 0.20
CA HIS A 110 -15.44 17.06 0.03
C HIS A 110 -14.67 16.70 1.31
N ILE A 111 -13.69 15.81 1.20
CA ILE A 111 -12.91 15.33 2.35
C ILE A 111 -11.76 16.30 2.60
N VAL A 112 -11.80 16.96 3.75
CA VAL A 112 -10.82 18.01 4.14
C VAL A 112 -9.65 17.41 4.91
N SER A 113 -9.91 16.48 5.85
CA SER A 113 -8.86 15.81 6.59
C SER A 113 -9.24 14.40 7.01
N ILE A 114 -8.22 13.56 7.21
CA ILE A 114 -8.32 12.19 7.71
C ILE A 114 -7.34 12.05 8.87
N ASP A 115 -7.85 11.68 10.06
CA ASP A 115 -7.08 11.60 11.31
C ASP A 115 -6.23 12.86 11.57
N GLY A 116 -6.82 14.04 11.30
CA GLY A 116 -6.17 15.33 11.47
C GLY A 116 -5.14 15.71 10.41
N VAL A 117 -4.91 14.87 9.40
CA VAL A 117 -4.00 15.15 8.29
C VAL A 117 -4.80 15.72 7.11
N ASP A 118 -4.39 16.90 6.63
CA ASP A 118 -5.01 17.60 5.50
C ASP A 118 -4.89 16.78 4.19
N THR A 119 -5.97 16.75 3.40
CA THR A 119 -6.05 15.94 2.17
C THR A 119 -5.62 16.68 0.90
N ASN A 120 -5.37 17.98 0.95
CA ASN A 120 -5.06 18.78 -0.25
C ASN A 120 -3.82 18.31 -1.02
N SER A 121 -2.86 17.69 -0.35
CA SER A 121 -1.63 17.17 -0.95
C SER A 121 -1.60 15.65 -1.07
N MET A 122 -2.70 14.96 -0.71
CA MET A 122 -2.77 13.51 -0.75
C MET A 122 -3.21 13.01 -2.12
N THR A 123 -2.67 11.88 -2.53
CA THR A 123 -3.24 11.09 -3.62
C THR A 123 -4.49 10.35 -3.14
N ILE A 124 -5.31 9.85 -4.08
CA ILE A 124 -6.47 9.01 -3.73
C ILE A 124 -6.01 7.76 -2.99
N GLU A 125 -4.89 7.18 -3.42
CA GLU A 125 -4.28 5.99 -2.84
C GLU A 125 -3.83 6.23 -1.39
N ASP A 126 -3.18 7.37 -1.11
CA ASP A 126 -2.76 7.75 0.23
C ASP A 126 -3.96 7.91 1.18
N ALA A 127 -4.97 8.61 0.71
CA ALA A 127 -6.21 8.81 1.46
C ALA A 127 -6.95 7.49 1.71
N ALA A 128 -7.05 6.64 0.69
CA ALA A 128 -7.64 5.32 0.82
C ALA A 128 -6.87 4.43 1.81
N SER A 129 -5.53 4.49 1.79
CA SER A 129 -4.68 3.77 2.75
C SER A 129 -4.93 4.21 4.19
N LYS A 130 -5.13 5.52 4.44
CA LYS A 130 -5.44 6.06 5.78
C LYS A 130 -6.84 5.67 6.27
N ILE A 131 -7.81 5.61 5.37
CA ILE A 131 -9.18 5.22 5.69
C ILE A 131 -9.32 3.72 5.94
N ARG A 132 -8.55 2.91 5.23
CA ARG A 132 -8.41 1.47 5.51
C ARG A 132 -7.66 1.26 6.82
N GLY A 133 -7.77 0.07 7.37
CA GLY A 133 -7.06 -0.33 8.58
C GLY A 133 -7.70 -1.56 9.21
N GLU A 134 -7.37 -1.86 10.45
CA GLU A 134 -7.95 -2.98 11.17
C GLU A 134 -9.43 -2.73 11.49
N ALA A 135 -10.27 -3.76 11.34
CA ALA A 135 -11.66 -3.72 11.74
C ALA A 135 -11.78 -3.42 13.24
N GLY A 136 -12.76 -2.60 13.61
CA GLY A 136 -12.99 -2.18 14.99
C GLY A 136 -12.22 -0.92 15.41
N ASN A 137 -11.25 -0.46 14.64
CA ASN A 137 -10.56 0.80 14.90
C ASN A 137 -11.29 1.98 14.25
N ASP A 138 -11.31 3.12 14.94
CA ASP A 138 -11.95 4.34 14.44
C ASP A 138 -11.03 5.12 13.50
N VAL A 139 -11.63 5.84 12.56
CA VAL A 139 -11.00 6.88 11.75
C VAL A 139 -11.82 8.16 11.85
N THR A 140 -11.15 9.28 12.05
CA THR A 140 -11.79 10.61 12.09
C THR A 140 -11.72 11.25 10.71
N ILE A 141 -12.87 11.52 10.10
CA ILE A 141 -12.98 12.13 8.77
C ILE A 141 -13.69 13.47 8.91
N VAL A 142 -13.05 14.54 8.45
CA VAL A 142 -13.66 15.87 8.35
C VAL A 142 -14.02 16.12 6.90
N VAL A 143 -15.28 16.45 6.67
CA VAL A 143 -15.78 16.79 5.33
C VAL A 143 -16.32 18.20 5.29
N GLU A 144 -16.31 18.81 4.12
CA GLU A 144 -17.04 20.04 3.81
C GLU A 144 -18.29 19.69 2.97
N ARG A 145 -19.45 20.04 3.50
CA ARG A 145 -20.75 19.91 2.86
C ARG A 145 -21.50 21.23 2.99
N ASP A 146 -22.00 21.80 1.92
CA ASP A 146 -22.75 23.08 1.91
C ASP A 146 -21.99 24.22 2.64
N ASN A 147 -20.66 24.30 2.44
CA ASN A 147 -19.76 25.25 3.11
C ASN A 147 -19.71 25.10 4.64
N GLN A 148 -20.06 23.95 5.17
CA GLN A 148 -19.96 23.62 6.59
C GLN A 148 -19.00 22.46 6.78
N LEU A 149 -18.15 22.56 7.80
CA LEU A 149 -17.25 21.46 8.21
C LEU A 149 -18.02 20.52 9.14
N LEU A 150 -18.05 19.26 8.79
CA LEU A 150 -18.65 18.20 9.58
C LEU A 150 -17.57 17.17 9.93
N THR A 151 -17.55 16.74 11.18
CA THR A 151 -16.59 15.73 11.67
C THR A 151 -17.32 14.44 11.94
N PHE A 152 -16.81 13.35 11.39
CA PHE A 152 -17.34 12.01 11.57
C PHE A 152 -16.28 11.10 12.16
N ASN A 153 -16.61 10.40 13.24
CA ASN A 153 -15.83 9.28 13.74
C ASN A 153 -16.48 7.99 13.23
N VAL A 154 -15.73 7.25 12.44
CA VAL A 154 -16.25 6.08 11.73
C VAL A 154 -15.45 4.86 12.14
N THR A 155 -16.10 3.87 12.73
CA THR A 155 -15.48 2.59 13.07
C THR A 155 -15.34 1.75 11.81
N ARG A 156 -14.15 1.26 11.51
CA ARG A 156 -13.87 0.40 10.35
C ARG A 156 -14.55 -0.95 10.53
N GLU A 157 -15.25 -1.39 9.52
CA GLU A 157 -15.85 -2.73 9.45
C GLU A 157 -15.29 -3.51 8.26
N GLU A 158 -15.37 -4.82 8.34
CA GLU A 158 -15.00 -5.72 7.24
C GLU A 158 -16.01 -5.54 6.09
N ILE A 159 -15.53 -5.09 4.93
CA ILE A 159 -16.36 -4.84 3.75
C ILE A 159 -16.23 -6.04 2.82
N VAL A 160 -17.28 -6.84 2.74
CA VAL A 160 -17.40 -7.92 1.77
C VAL A 160 -18.02 -7.34 0.51
N LEU A 161 -17.23 -7.14 -0.53
CA LEU A 161 -17.78 -6.75 -1.84
C LEU A 161 -18.58 -7.90 -2.41
N PRO A 162 -19.88 -7.69 -2.78
CA PRO A 162 -20.65 -8.73 -3.41
C PRO A 162 -20.00 -9.09 -4.75
N THR A 163 -19.51 -10.33 -4.83
CA THR A 163 -18.98 -10.86 -6.09
C THR A 163 -20.13 -10.93 -7.08
N VAL A 164 -20.08 -10.13 -8.13
CA VAL A 164 -21.05 -10.23 -9.24
C VAL A 164 -20.84 -11.59 -9.90
N LYS A 165 -21.86 -12.43 -9.83
CA LYS A 165 -21.93 -13.70 -10.56
C LYS A 165 -22.24 -13.46 -12.03
#